data_fcd8982d61afee80472791b2dafbc831
#
_entry.id   fcd8982d61afee80472791b2dafbc831
#
_cell.length_a   1.000
_cell.length_b   1.000
_cell.length_c   1.000
_cell.angle_alpha   90.00
_cell.angle_beta   90.00
_cell.angle_gamma   90.00
#
_symmetry.space_group_name_H-M   'P 1'
#
loop_
_entity.id
_entity.type
_entity.pdbx_description
1 polymer ?
#
loop_
_entity_poly.entity_id
_entity_poly.type
_entity_poly.pdbx_seq_one_letter_code
_entity_poly.pdbx_strand_id
1 'polypeptide(L)'
;MCDISISQGQSVGSLQPASLSATHRNLSCLIALIAAGIVFLTQLPVYASATIEVYYAPEDHPIDHVVNLYDRATKYIYVSVYGLTAPSVVKALVEAKHRGVDVRVITDRERLNDPKQHSAVKTLRLAGVPVRINRHDALMHLKQVVIDDEINTSGSANHTTSGNRYNDERLDVITDARLTARAREKFLAMWNDRERFVVWTE
;
A
#
# COMPACT_ATOMS: atom_id res chain seq x y z
N MET A 1 49.87 -97.66 17.15
CA MET A 1 48.87 -98.13 18.11
C MET A 1 47.99 -97.00 18.48
N CYS A 2 46.70 -97.24 18.31
CA CYS A 2 45.48 -96.46 18.65
C CYS A 2 45.26 -95.14 18.03
N ASP A 3 44.32 -95.23 17.13
CA ASP A 3 43.42 -94.19 16.69
C ASP A 3 42.63 -93.53 17.79
N ILE A 4 42.34 -92.25 17.74
CA ILE A 4 41.06 -91.70 18.16
C ILE A 4 40.72 -90.50 17.26
N SER A 5 39.63 -90.69 16.57
CA SER A 5 38.83 -89.71 15.78
C SER A 5 38.12 -88.73 16.72
N ILE A 6 38.08 -87.46 16.43
CA ILE A 6 37.18 -86.51 17.09
C ILE A 6 36.48 -85.65 16.04
N SER A 7 35.19 -85.61 16.19
CA SER A 7 34.12 -85.07 15.43
C SER A 7 34.08 -83.54 15.24
N GLN A 8 33.42 -83.16 14.20
CA GLN A 8 33.09 -81.81 13.71
C GLN A 8 32.41 -80.91 14.74
N GLY A 9 32.83 -79.66 14.83
CA GLY A 9 32.19 -78.55 15.47
C GLY A 9 31.26 -77.77 14.51
N GLN A 10 30.09 -77.51 14.99
CA GLN A 10 28.98 -76.86 14.32
C GLN A 10 29.31 -75.38 14.03
N SER A 11 28.90 -74.90 12.79
CA SER A 11 28.94 -73.51 12.36
C SER A 11 27.93 -72.66 13.11
N VAL A 12 28.38 -71.54 13.66
CA VAL A 12 27.55 -70.49 14.24
C VAL A 12 26.89 -69.70 13.10
N GLY A 13 25.59 -69.74 13.03
CA GLY A 13 24.79 -68.98 12.05
C GLY A 13 24.87 -67.49 12.33
N SER A 14 25.22 -66.73 11.34
CA SER A 14 25.17 -65.26 11.29
C SER A 14 23.72 -64.80 11.28
N LEU A 15 23.29 -64.10 12.34
CA LEU A 15 22.03 -63.38 12.39
C LEU A 15 22.09 -62.16 11.40
N GLN A 16 21.33 -62.25 10.33
CA GLN A 16 21.07 -61.07 9.49
C GLN A 16 20.15 -60.13 10.22
N PRO A 17 20.35 -58.76 10.10
CA PRO A 17 19.42 -57.83 10.68
C PRO A 17 18.09 -57.90 9.91
N ALA A 18 17.01 -57.98 10.62
CA ALA A 18 15.65 -57.98 10.09
C ALA A 18 15.39 -56.70 9.28
N SER A 19 15.01 -56.84 8.02
CA SER A 19 14.58 -55.76 7.16
C SER A 19 13.33 -55.10 7.78
N LEU A 20 13.40 -53.82 8.06
CA LEU A 20 12.23 -53.01 8.47
C LEU A 20 11.12 -53.20 7.43
N SER A 21 9.99 -53.68 7.89
CA SER A 21 8.86 -54.04 7.01
C SER A 21 8.37 -52.84 6.17
N ALA A 22 7.91 -53.07 4.97
CA ALA A 22 7.38 -52.05 4.07
C ALA A 22 6.27 -51.17 4.68
N THR A 23 5.58 -51.66 5.72
CA THR A 23 4.57 -50.95 6.49
C THR A 23 5.14 -49.74 7.26
N HIS A 24 6.32 -49.86 7.87
CA HIS A 24 6.95 -48.74 8.58
C HIS A 24 7.44 -47.64 7.63
N ARG A 25 7.91 -47.98 6.44
CA ARG A 25 8.34 -47.01 5.42
C ARG A 25 7.15 -46.20 4.88
N ASN A 26 5.99 -46.84 4.68
CA ASN A 26 4.78 -46.17 4.20
C ASN A 26 4.18 -45.27 5.24
N LEU A 27 4.21 -45.66 6.51
CA LEU A 27 3.72 -44.79 7.61
C LEU A 27 4.58 -43.55 7.80
N SER A 28 5.91 -43.67 7.70
CA SER A 28 6.83 -42.52 7.80
C SER A 28 6.64 -41.53 6.63
N CYS A 29 6.44 -42.03 5.40
CA CYS A 29 6.12 -41.17 4.24
C CYS A 29 4.77 -40.48 4.40
N LEU A 30 3.75 -41.17 4.93
CA LEU A 30 2.42 -40.58 5.14
C LEU A 30 2.47 -39.46 6.19
N ILE A 31 3.19 -39.67 7.29
CA ILE A 31 3.37 -38.66 8.34
C ILE A 31 4.13 -37.43 7.80
N ALA A 32 5.16 -37.64 6.95
CA ALA A 32 5.91 -36.56 6.33
C ALA A 32 5.04 -35.72 5.36
N LEU A 33 4.16 -36.37 4.60
CA LEU A 33 3.23 -35.68 3.69
C LEU A 33 2.14 -34.89 4.44
N ILE A 34 1.63 -35.43 5.55
CA ILE A 34 0.67 -34.73 6.42
C ILE A 34 1.34 -33.54 7.08
N ALA A 35 2.57 -33.68 7.60
CA ALA A 35 3.31 -32.57 8.21
C ALA A 35 3.63 -31.46 7.18
N ALA A 36 4.02 -31.81 5.96
CA ALA A 36 4.24 -30.85 4.87
C ALA A 36 2.93 -30.14 4.47
N GLY A 37 1.81 -30.84 4.42
CA GLY A 37 0.49 -30.26 4.15
C GLY A 37 0.03 -29.28 5.23
N ILE A 38 0.29 -29.58 6.49
CA ILE A 38 -0.04 -28.70 7.64
C ILE A 38 0.82 -27.43 7.61
N VAL A 39 2.10 -27.52 7.28
CA VAL A 39 2.99 -26.36 7.15
C VAL A 39 2.55 -25.46 6.00
N PHE A 40 2.05 -26.02 4.90
CA PHE A 40 1.54 -25.23 3.76
C PHE A 40 0.21 -24.53 4.08
N LEU A 41 -0.64 -25.14 4.91
CA LEU A 41 -1.91 -24.53 5.35
C LEU A 41 -1.71 -23.37 6.34
N THR A 42 -0.59 -23.32 7.06
CA THR A 42 -0.32 -22.25 8.03
C THR A 42 0.26 -20.98 7.42
N GLN A 43 0.56 -20.99 6.11
CA GLN A 43 1.08 -19.82 5.36
C GLN A 43 -0.01 -19.10 4.56
N LEU A 44 -1.26 -19.22 4.92
CA LEU A 44 -2.28 -18.34 4.35
C LEU A 44 -1.92 -16.91 4.70
N PRO A 45 -1.84 -16.00 3.71
CA PRO A 45 -1.56 -14.61 4.01
C PRO A 45 -2.64 -14.09 4.95
N VAL A 46 -2.24 -13.65 6.13
CA VAL A 46 -3.11 -12.89 7.02
C VAL A 46 -3.31 -11.54 6.33
N TYR A 47 -4.40 -11.40 5.60
CA TYR A 47 -4.81 -10.09 5.11
C TYR A 47 -5.16 -9.26 6.34
N ALA A 48 -4.40 -8.20 6.58
CA ALA A 48 -4.80 -7.19 7.54
C ALA A 48 -6.22 -6.73 7.17
N SER A 49 -7.11 -6.70 8.16
CA SER A 49 -8.48 -6.23 7.90
C SER A 49 -8.44 -4.78 7.45
N ALA A 50 -9.18 -4.46 6.38
CA ALA A 50 -9.36 -3.09 5.95
C ALA A 50 -9.94 -2.26 7.11
N THR A 51 -9.37 -1.09 7.35
CA THR A 51 -9.95 -0.11 8.28
C THR A 51 -10.38 1.13 7.53
N ILE A 52 -11.48 1.73 7.96
CA ILE A 52 -11.98 3.01 7.45
C ILE A 52 -12.22 3.90 8.66
N GLU A 53 -11.48 4.99 8.72
CA GLU A 53 -11.70 6.07 9.66
C GLU A 53 -12.49 7.17 8.95
N VAL A 54 -13.51 7.70 9.60
CA VAL A 54 -14.40 8.70 9.00
C VAL A 54 -14.35 9.97 9.82
N TYR A 55 -14.14 11.09 9.13
CA TYR A 55 -14.04 12.42 9.75
C TYR A 55 -15.01 13.38 9.06
N TYR A 56 -15.66 14.22 9.84
CA TYR A 56 -16.57 15.23 9.36
C TYR A 56 -16.06 16.64 9.67
N ALA A 57 -16.21 17.55 8.74
CA ALA A 57 -16.03 18.97 8.99
C ALA A 57 -17.41 19.59 9.29
N PRO A 58 -17.44 20.61 10.15
CA PRO A 58 -16.26 21.28 10.74
C PRO A 58 -15.72 20.61 12.02
N GLU A 59 -16.38 19.59 12.59
CA GLU A 59 -16.14 19.08 13.94
C GLU A 59 -14.78 18.40 14.08
N ASP A 60 -14.41 17.53 13.14
CA ASP A 60 -13.21 16.71 13.23
C ASP A 60 -11.99 17.32 12.51
N HIS A 61 -12.16 18.46 11.84
CA HIS A 61 -11.09 19.09 11.06
C HIS A 61 -10.36 18.14 10.10
N PRO A 62 -11.04 17.52 9.12
CA PRO A 62 -10.54 16.40 8.31
C PRO A 62 -9.22 16.70 7.59
N ILE A 63 -8.94 17.93 7.22
CA ILE A 63 -7.70 18.29 6.51
C ILE A 63 -6.49 18.28 7.44
N ASP A 64 -6.66 18.46 8.74
CA ASP A 64 -5.58 18.30 9.70
C ASP A 64 -5.15 16.81 9.79
N HIS A 65 -6.09 15.87 9.65
CA HIS A 65 -5.77 14.44 9.51
C HIS A 65 -5.00 14.14 8.22
N VAL A 66 -5.36 14.76 7.10
CA VAL A 66 -4.61 14.62 5.83
C VAL A 66 -3.17 15.13 5.99
N VAL A 67 -2.97 16.27 6.65
CA VAL A 67 -1.61 16.81 6.95
C VAL A 67 -0.80 15.82 7.77
N ASN A 68 -1.38 15.23 8.81
CA ASN A 68 -0.72 14.20 9.62
C ASN A 68 -0.31 12.95 8.80
N LEU A 69 -1.08 12.59 7.77
CA LEU A 69 -0.72 11.51 6.85
C LEU A 69 0.47 11.90 5.97
N TYR A 70 0.51 13.13 5.46
CA TYR A 70 1.62 13.65 4.66
C TYR A 70 2.93 13.70 5.45
N ASP A 71 2.87 14.08 6.73
CA ASP A 71 4.05 14.18 7.59
C ASP A 71 4.69 12.81 7.85
N ARG A 72 3.91 11.73 7.81
CA ARG A 72 4.36 10.34 8.02
C ARG A 72 4.73 9.60 6.75
N ALA A 73 4.38 10.11 5.57
CA ALA A 73 4.67 9.48 4.29
C ALA A 73 6.17 9.30 4.07
N THR A 74 6.56 8.12 3.53
CA THR A 74 7.97 7.71 3.36
C THR A 74 8.36 7.44 1.91
N LYS A 75 7.43 6.99 1.06
CA LYS A 75 7.72 6.62 -0.33
C LYS A 75 7.13 7.63 -1.30
N TYR A 76 5.80 7.82 -1.25
CA TYR A 76 5.12 8.72 -2.16
C TYR A 76 3.81 9.28 -1.60
N ILE A 77 3.43 10.46 -2.11
CA ILE A 77 2.14 11.11 -1.90
C ILE A 77 1.60 11.51 -3.28
N TYR A 78 0.49 10.91 -3.70
CA TYR A 78 -0.19 11.23 -4.95
C TYR A 78 -1.54 11.88 -4.66
N VAL A 79 -1.67 13.15 -5.00
CA VAL A 79 -2.82 14.00 -4.68
C VAL A 79 -3.63 14.26 -5.94
N SER A 80 -4.92 13.91 -5.93
CA SER A 80 -5.91 14.34 -6.92
C SER A 80 -6.99 15.14 -6.19
N VAL A 81 -6.92 16.46 -6.24
CA VAL A 81 -7.86 17.32 -5.50
C VAL A 81 -8.31 18.52 -6.31
N TYR A 82 -9.63 18.75 -6.33
CA TYR A 82 -10.21 19.89 -7.02
C TYR A 82 -9.75 21.23 -6.46
N GLY A 83 -9.89 21.42 -5.14
CA GLY A 83 -9.48 22.63 -4.43
C GLY A 83 -8.30 22.40 -3.50
N LEU A 84 -7.19 23.14 -3.70
CA LEU A 84 -5.96 23.04 -2.93
C LEU A 84 -5.47 24.44 -2.56
N THR A 85 -5.89 24.96 -1.40
CA THR A 85 -5.58 26.32 -0.96
C THR A 85 -5.14 26.43 0.50
N ALA A 86 -5.29 25.33 1.30
CA ALA A 86 -4.91 25.35 2.71
C ALA A 86 -3.40 25.49 2.87
N PRO A 87 -2.88 26.51 3.59
CA PRO A 87 -1.43 26.70 3.76
C PRO A 87 -0.74 25.51 4.46
N SER A 88 -1.42 24.86 5.42
CA SER A 88 -0.91 23.69 6.12
C SER A 88 -0.65 22.51 5.17
N VAL A 89 -1.56 22.27 4.22
CA VAL A 89 -1.41 21.25 3.18
C VAL A 89 -0.23 21.54 2.28
N VAL A 90 -0.14 22.78 1.76
CA VAL A 90 0.97 23.20 0.89
C VAL A 90 2.30 23.01 1.59
N LYS A 91 2.41 23.44 2.86
CA LYS A 91 3.60 23.27 3.68
C LYS A 91 3.96 21.79 3.84
N ALA A 92 3.03 20.94 4.24
CA ALA A 92 3.28 19.52 4.45
C ALA A 92 3.74 18.80 3.15
N LEU A 93 3.17 19.13 2.00
CA LEU A 93 3.60 18.58 0.69
C LEU A 93 5.03 19.03 0.32
N VAL A 94 5.38 20.30 0.57
CA VAL A 94 6.74 20.83 0.38
C VAL A 94 7.74 20.12 1.30
N GLU A 95 7.40 19.96 2.57
CA GLU A 95 8.25 19.27 3.56
C GLU A 95 8.42 17.80 3.21
N ALA A 96 7.35 17.10 2.76
CA ALA A 96 7.45 15.75 2.27
C ALA A 96 8.41 15.66 1.05
N LYS A 97 8.31 16.60 0.12
CA LYS A 97 9.23 16.68 -1.02
C LYS A 97 10.69 16.87 -0.58
N HIS A 98 10.95 17.72 0.41
CA HIS A 98 12.30 17.92 0.97
C HIS A 98 12.82 16.67 1.70
N ARG A 99 11.95 15.85 2.28
CA ARG A 99 12.32 14.54 2.85
C ARG A 99 12.66 13.48 1.76
N GLY A 100 12.47 13.79 0.47
CA GLY A 100 12.73 12.87 -0.63
C GLY A 100 11.53 12.02 -1.05
N VAL A 101 10.34 12.28 -0.52
CA VAL A 101 9.10 11.61 -0.90
C VAL A 101 8.71 11.98 -2.34
N ASP A 102 8.25 11.01 -3.14
CA ASP A 102 7.73 11.28 -4.51
C ASP A 102 6.34 11.92 -4.43
N VAL A 103 6.32 13.25 -4.34
CA VAL A 103 5.07 14.04 -4.29
C VAL A 103 4.64 14.42 -5.70
N ARG A 104 3.38 14.08 -6.06
CA ARG A 104 2.74 14.47 -7.33
C ARG A 104 1.34 15.00 -7.09
N VAL A 105 0.97 16.04 -7.82
CA VAL A 105 -0.34 16.69 -7.67
C VAL A 105 -1.05 16.78 -9.02
N ILE A 106 -2.34 16.42 -9.03
CA ILE A 106 -3.28 16.71 -10.12
C ILE A 106 -4.39 17.58 -9.52
N THR A 107 -4.64 18.75 -10.14
CA THR A 107 -5.72 19.65 -9.72
C THR A 107 -6.49 20.16 -10.93
N ASP A 108 -7.57 20.87 -10.68
CA ASP A 108 -8.44 21.37 -11.74
C ASP A 108 -7.92 22.68 -12.33
N ARG A 109 -7.99 22.81 -13.66
CA ARG A 109 -7.57 23.98 -14.43
C ARG A 109 -8.36 25.24 -14.05
N GLU A 110 -9.67 25.12 -13.90
CA GLU A 110 -10.54 26.28 -13.63
C GLU A 110 -10.28 26.85 -12.24
N ARG A 111 -9.87 25.98 -11.29
CA ARG A 111 -9.51 26.43 -9.94
C ARG A 111 -8.28 27.35 -9.90
N LEU A 112 -7.44 27.36 -10.92
CA LEU A 112 -6.31 28.30 -11.02
C LEU A 112 -6.73 29.76 -11.22
N ASN A 113 -8.00 30.01 -11.55
CA ASN A 113 -8.56 31.37 -11.56
C ASN A 113 -8.76 31.92 -10.13
N ASP A 114 -8.76 31.07 -9.10
CA ASP A 114 -8.69 31.49 -7.70
C ASP A 114 -7.24 31.86 -7.33
N PRO A 115 -6.96 33.12 -6.94
CA PRO A 115 -5.60 33.56 -6.62
C PRO A 115 -4.93 32.73 -5.51
N LYS A 116 -5.71 32.18 -4.55
CA LYS A 116 -5.17 31.33 -3.48
C LYS A 116 -4.70 29.99 -4.02
N GLN A 117 -5.47 29.38 -4.93
CA GLN A 117 -5.06 28.12 -5.55
C GLN A 117 -3.86 28.33 -6.48
N HIS A 118 -3.88 29.38 -7.27
CA HIS A 118 -2.75 29.74 -8.12
C HIS A 118 -1.45 29.90 -7.31
N SER A 119 -1.51 30.64 -6.19
CA SER A 119 -0.37 30.83 -5.28
C SER A 119 0.10 29.51 -4.66
N ALA A 120 -0.83 28.64 -4.24
CA ALA A 120 -0.52 27.34 -3.67
C ALA A 120 0.21 26.43 -4.68
N VAL A 121 -0.31 26.34 -5.91
CA VAL A 121 0.28 25.54 -6.98
C VAL A 121 1.65 26.08 -7.38
N LYS A 122 1.82 27.40 -7.46
CA LYS A 122 3.11 28.06 -7.71
C LYS A 122 4.14 27.71 -6.62
N THR A 123 3.75 27.76 -5.36
CA THR A 123 4.61 27.37 -4.22
C THR A 123 5.07 25.92 -4.33
N LEU A 124 4.15 24.98 -4.61
CA LEU A 124 4.47 23.57 -4.81
C LEU A 124 5.47 23.39 -5.95
N ARG A 125 5.23 24.02 -7.10
CA ARG A 125 6.12 23.92 -8.26
C ARG A 125 7.53 24.46 -7.97
N LEU A 126 7.64 25.61 -7.29
CA LEU A 126 8.93 26.20 -6.89
C LEU A 126 9.71 25.28 -5.94
N ALA A 127 9.02 24.49 -5.12
CA ALA A 127 9.61 23.48 -4.27
C ALA A 127 9.94 22.16 -5.00
N GLY A 128 9.76 22.11 -6.32
CA GLY A 128 10.04 20.92 -7.13
C GLY A 128 8.96 19.83 -7.07
N VAL A 129 7.76 20.15 -6.62
CA VAL A 129 6.60 19.26 -6.69
C VAL A 129 5.96 19.40 -8.08
N PRO A 130 5.95 18.34 -8.91
CA PRO A 130 5.30 18.42 -10.22
C PRO A 130 3.78 18.48 -10.07
N VAL A 131 3.17 19.42 -10.78
CA VAL A 131 1.71 19.61 -10.81
C VAL A 131 1.19 19.44 -12.23
N ARG A 132 0.10 18.69 -12.37
CA ARG A 132 -0.67 18.58 -13.60
C ARG A 132 -2.08 19.14 -13.43
N ILE A 133 -2.64 19.63 -14.51
CA ILE A 133 -4.00 20.15 -14.58
C ILE A 133 -4.77 19.44 -15.71
N ASN A 134 -6.09 19.30 -15.55
CA ASN A 134 -6.92 18.77 -16.62
C ASN A 134 -6.96 19.73 -17.83
N ARG A 135 -7.07 19.14 -19.03
CA ARG A 135 -7.22 19.83 -20.31
C ARG A 135 -8.55 19.50 -20.99
N HIS A 136 -9.24 18.46 -20.52
CA HIS A 136 -10.58 18.11 -21.01
C HIS A 136 -11.63 19.11 -20.49
N ASP A 137 -12.81 19.13 -21.11
CA ASP A 137 -13.86 20.11 -20.83
C ASP A 137 -14.59 19.92 -19.49
N ALA A 138 -14.53 18.73 -18.90
CA ALA A 138 -15.11 18.46 -17.59
C ALA A 138 -14.11 18.72 -16.45
N LEU A 139 -14.61 18.80 -15.21
CA LEU A 139 -13.81 19.05 -14.02
C LEU A 139 -12.94 17.83 -13.64
N MET A 140 -11.78 18.07 -13.12
CA MET A 140 -11.05 17.13 -12.27
C MET A 140 -11.57 17.29 -10.82
N HIS A 141 -12.64 16.59 -10.46
CA HIS A 141 -13.39 16.84 -9.23
C HIS A 141 -13.12 15.83 -8.10
N LEU A 142 -12.06 15.02 -8.19
CA LEU A 142 -11.64 14.13 -7.12
C LEU A 142 -11.17 14.90 -5.87
N LYS A 143 -11.29 14.26 -4.71
CA LYS A 143 -10.66 14.63 -3.44
C LYS A 143 -10.05 13.34 -2.87
N GLN A 144 -8.97 12.91 -3.51
CA GLN A 144 -8.32 11.64 -3.22
C GLN A 144 -6.82 11.83 -3.01
N VAL A 145 -6.29 11.14 -2.02
CA VAL A 145 -4.85 11.00 -1.80
C VAL A 145 -4.50 9.53 -1.77
N VAL A 146 -3.32 9.19 -2.27
CA VAL A 146 -2.75 7.84 -2.19
C VAL A 146 -1.36 7.94 -1.57
N ILE A 147 -1.10 7.17 -0.52
CA ILE A 147 0.12 7.24 0.27
C ILE A 147 0.69 5.83 0.48
N ASP A 148 1.96 5.65 0.13
CA ASP A 148 2.85 4.52 0.52
C ASP A 148 2.28 3.10 0.29
N ASP A 149 1.46 2.86 -0.74
CA ASP A 149 0.80 1.58 -1.03
C ASP A 149 -0.18 1.08 0.06
N GLU A 150 -0.45 1.87 1.06
CA GLU A 150 -1.16 1.46 2.27
C GLU A 150 -2.46 2.24 2.50
N ILE A 151 -2.41 3.56 2.28
CA ILE A 151 -3.49 4.47 2.62
C ILE A 151 -4.02 5.18 1.37
N ASN A 152 -5.33 5.27 1.25
CA ASN A 152 -5.98 6.20 0.35
C ASN A 152 -7.12 6.93 1.05
N THR A 153 -7.47 8.11 0.54
CA THR A 153 -8.58 8.89 1.06
C THR A 153 -9.67 9.05 0.01
N SER A 154 -10.91 9.25 0.47
CA SER A 154 -12.07 9.55 -0.37
C SER A 154 -12.99 10.50 0.39
N GLY A 155 -13.93 11.15 -0.31
CA GLY A 155 -14.90 12.02 0.33
C GLY A 155 -15.19 13.29 -0.47
N SER A 156 -15.77 14.27 0.21
CA SER A 156 -16.12 15.56 -0.39
C SER A 156 -15.11 16.68 -0.06
N ALA A 157 -14.31 16.51 1.01
CA ALA A 157 -13.44 17.55 1.56
C ALA A 157 -12.33 17.98 0.60
N ASN A 158 -12.40 19.21 0.09
CA ASN A 158 -11.29 19.84 -0.60
C ASN A 158 -10.17 20.20 0.39
N HIS A 159 -8.94 20.27 -0.08
CA HIS A 159 -7.78 20.67 0.70
C HIS A 159 -7.72 22.19 0.89
N THR A 160 -8.75 22.72 1.50
CA THR A 160 -8.98 24.16 1.72
C THR A 160 -9.28 24.43 3.19
N THR A 161 -9.04 25.65 3.65
CA THR A 161 -9.46 26.06 5.00
C THR A 161 -10.97 25.95 5.18
N SER A 162 -11.76 26.27 4.14
CA SER A 162 -13.22 26.12 4.19
C SER A 162 -13.66 24.67 4.32
N GLY A 163 -13.02 23.76 3.57
CA GLY A 163 -13.29 22.31 3.65
C GLY A 163 -12.84 21.66 4.95
N ASN A 164 -12.03 22.37 5.76
CA ASN A 164 -11.59 21.91 7.07
C ASN A 164 -12.45 22.43 8.22
N ARG A 165 -12.95 23.67 8.11
CA ARG A 165 -13.46 24.41 9.29
C ARG A 165 -14.84 25.00 9.14
N TYR A 166 -15.41 25.05 7.94
CA TYR A 166 -16.64 25.83 7.72
C TYR A 166 -17.72 25.10 6.92
N ASN A 167 -17.33 24.23 5.98
CA ASN A 167 -18.28 23.46 5.19
C ASN A 167 -18.66 22.17 5.91
N ASP A 168 -19.84 21.63 5.58
CA ASP A 168 -20.20 20.25 5.90
C ASP A 168 -19.51 19.32 4.90
N GLU A 169 -18.43 18.65 5.31
CA GLU A 169 -17.62 17.78 4.46
C GLU A 169 -17.37 16.42 5.14
N ARG A 170 -17.02 15.43 4.33
CA ARG A 170 -16.62 14.12 4.80
C ARG A 170 -15.26 13.73 4.21
N LEU A 171 -14.44 13.11 5.05
CA LEU A 171 -13.20 12.45 4.67
C LEU A 171 -13.22 11.01 5.18
N ASP A 172 -13.01 10.05 4.30
CA ASP A 172 -12.73 8.66 4.63
C ASP A 172 -11.24 8.40 4.46
N VAL A 173 -10.58 7.93 5.51
CA VAL A 173 -9.21 7.42 5.47
C VAL A 173 -9.28 5.90 5.44
N ILE A 174 -8.85 5.30 4.34
CA ILE A 174 -8.96 3.88 4.06
C ILE A 174 -7.58 3.26 4.11
N THR A 175 -7.34 2.36 5.08
CA THR A 175 -6.13 1.54 5.17
C THR A 175 -6.43 0.16 4.64
N ASP A 176 -6.14 -0.07 3.36
CA ASP A 176 -6.30 -1.34 2.65
C ASP A 176 -5.42 -1.34 1.41
N ALA A 177 -4.45 -2.23 1.33
CA ALA A 177 -3.49 -2.29 0.23
C ALA A 177 -4.15 -2.50 -1.16
N ARG A 178 -5.23 -3.29 -1.24
CA ARG A 178 -5.92 -3.57 -2.51
C ARG A 178 -6.71 -2.34 -3.01
N LEU A 179 -7.43 -1.68 -2.12
CA LEU A 179 -8.16 -0.45 -2.46
C LEU A 179 -7.18 0.69 -2.77
N THR A 180 -6.08 0.78 -2.04
CA THR A 180 -5.01 1.75 -2.29
C THR A 180 -4.32 1.50 -3.63
N ALA A 181 -4.04 0.24 -3.99
CA ALA A 181 -3.52 -0.10 -5.32
C ALA A 181 -4.47 0.36 -6.44
N ARG A 182 -5.79 0.16 -6.27
CA ARG A 182 -6.80 0.62 -7.22
C ARG A 182 -6.82 2.15 -7.37
N ALA A 183 -6.72 2.87 -6.25
CA ALA A 183 -6.64 4.33 -6.23
C ALA A 183 -5.36 4.84 -6.91
N ARG A 184 -4.23 4.17 -6.65
CA ARG A 184 -2.93 4.44 -7.30
C ARG A 184 -2.97 4.22 -8.80
N GLU A 185 -3.54 3.11 -9.26
CA GLU A 185 -3.73 2.84 -10.69
C GLU A 185 -4.51 3.98 -11.37
N LYS A 186 -5.60 4.43 -10.76
CA LYS A 186 -6.38 5.55 -11.26
C LYS A 186 -5.56 6.84 -11.34
N PHE A 187 -4.81 7.17 -10.29
CA PHE A 187 -3.91 8.32 -10.29
C PHE A 187 -2.88 8.24 -11.42
N LEU A 188 -2.18 7.09 -11.54
CA LEU A 188 -1.14 6.91 -12.55
C LEU A 188 -1.70 6.91 -13.99
N ALA A 189 -2.91 6.37 -14.20
CA ALA A 189 -3.60 6.47 -15.48
C ALA A 189 -3.84 7.94 -15.88
N MET A 190 -4.33 8.77 -14.94
CA MET A 190 -4.50 10.22 -15.17
C MET A 190 -3.15 10.91 -15.33
N TRP A 191 -2.17 10.57 -14.52
CA TRP A 191 -0.83 11.16 -14.57
C TRP A 191 -0.12 10.89 -15.89
N ASN A 192 -0.31 9.73 -16.49
CA ASN A 192 0.35 9.34 -17.74
C ASN A 192 -0.42 9.75 -19.01
N ASP A 193 -1.70 10.13 -18.87
CA ASP A 193 -2.53 10.64 -19.96
C ASP A 193 -2.15 12.10 -20.27
N ARG A 194 -1.22 12.27 -21.21
CA ARG A 194 -0.69 13.57 -21.61
C ARG A 194 -1.64 14.39 -22.50
N GLU A 195 -2.67 13.77 -23.01
CA GLU A 195 -3.70 14.46 -23.81
C GLU A 195 -4.71 15.14 -22.87
N ARG A 196 -5.10 14.46 -21.81
CA ARG A 196 -6.11 14.95 -20.86
C ARG A 196 -5.53 15.73 -19.67
N PHE A 197 -4.26 15.46 -19.30
CA PHE A 197 -3.59 16.10 -18.17
C PHE A 197 -2.21 16.60 -18.55
N VAL A 198 -2.04 17.90 -18.50
CA VAL A 198 -0.79 18.58 -18.90
C VAL A 198 -0.03 19.10 -17.68
N VAL A 199 1.28 19.21 -17.83
CA VAL A 199 2.12 19.84 -16.80
C VAL A 199 1.73 21.32 -16.73
N TRP A 200 1.46 21.80 -15.52
CA TRP A 200 1.26 23.20 -15.30
C TRP A 200 2.61 23.93 -15.31
N THR A 201 2.73 24.89 -16.19
CA THR A 201 3.89 25.79 -16.33
C THR A 201 3.37 27.20 -16.33
N GLU A 202 3.79 28.02 -15.38
CA GLU A 202 3.59 29.46 -15.37
C GLU A 202 4.66 30.13 -16.22
#